data_c1d6e1e2ede3c47ac2619bc4351f3f4d
#
_entry.id   c1d6e1e2ede3c47ac2619bc4351f3f4d
#
_cell.length_a   1.000
_cell.length_b   1.000
_cell.length_c   1.000
_cell.angle_alpha   90.00
_cell.angle_beta   90.00
_cell.angle_gamma   90.00
#
_symmetry.space_group_name_H-M   'P 1'
#
loop_
_entity.id
_entity.type
_entity.pdbx_description
1 polymer ?
#
loop_
_entity_poly.entity_id
_entity_poly.type
_entity_poly.pdbx_seq_one_letter_code
_entity_poly.pdbx_strand_id
1 'polypeptide(L)'
;MVRSILAALLGLTALAFSQSKDVVVDAATEQAITGGLRWLAAKQNANGSWSASEGRRSEHPVAMTGYVLMSYMAAGNLPEQGEFARNVRSGLDFLLDSIGPDGQFRGVDGSKYMYNHGIATIALAELYGETRNAGMRDKLQRAIQLIVTSQSVQDQHRGGWRYQPRPGDSDISVTVLQVVALRAAKNGGLAVPQQTIDDAVAYVKRCSVGTTGGFSYQAGGGGPGYARTAAAIYSLQVCGLYDDPLVPTGSAYLFSQRYDRRHWTYGSNYAGPAQYMIGGETWQKWYELMKQSLMPFVQRVGDQCFWQDREVGPVYATACYTSILSMPWHYVPLYQR
;
A
#
# COMPACT_ATOMS: atom_id res chain seq x y z
N MET A 1 57.90 38.29 -15.28
CA MET A 1 56.88 37.30 -15.65
C MET A 1 56.37 36.67 -14.36
N VAL A 2 55.26 37.17 -13.90
CA VAL A 2 54.61 36.67 -12.68
C VAL A 2 53.26 36.07 -13.13
N ARG A 3 53.11 34.75 -12.99
CA ARG A 3 51.84 34.05 -13.28
C ARG A 3 51.00 34.01 -12.00
N SER A 4 49.92 34.77 -12.02
CA SER A 4 48.87 34.73 -10.98
C SER A 4 48.01 33.48 -11.19
N ILE A 5 47.95 32.61 -10.20
CA ILE A 5 47.03 31.45 -10.14
C ILE A 5 45.80 31.93 -9.39
N LEU A 6 44.67 32.05 -10.11
CA LEU A 6 43.35 32.27 -9.50
C LEU A 6 42.82 30.91 -9.02
N ALA A 7 42.73 30.71 -7.70
CA ALA A 7 42.08 29.61 -7.09
C ALA A 7 40.56 29.89 -6.98
N ALA A 8 39.75 29.22 -7.77
CA ALA A 8 38.31 29.21 -7.65
C ALA A 8 37.87 28.31 -6.47
N LEU A 9 37.43 28.95 -5.38
CA LEU A 9 36.71 28.25 -4.31
C LEU A 9 35.30 27.86 -4.81
N LEU A 10 35.11 26.60 -5.14
CA LEU A 10 33.79 25.99 -5.27
C LEU A 10 33.24 25.75 -3.85
N GLY A 11 32.34 26.61 -3.41
CA GLY A 11 31.56 26.39 -2.19
C GLY A 11 30.58 25.27 -2.41
N LEU A 12 30.89 24.05 -1.93
CA LEU A 12 29.91 23.00 -1.71
C LEU A 12 29.02 23.43 -0.54
N THR A 13 27.85 23.94 -0.82
CA THR A 13 26.74 23.98 0.14
C THR A 13 26.26 22.55 0.33
N ALA A 14 26.80 21.86 1.33
CA ALA A 14 26.22 20.64 1.85
C ALA A 14 24.83 21.00 2.39
N LEU A 15 23.78 20.65 1.65
CA LEU A 15 22.43 20.56 2.19
C LEU A 15 22.52 19.54 3.34
N ALA A 16 22.54 20.05 4.57
CA ALA A 16 22.35 19.22 5.75
C ALA A 16 20.94 18.66 5.69
N PHE A 17 20.79 17.46 5.12
CA PHE A 17 19.64 16.64 5.41
C PHE A 17 19.69 16.42 6.94
N SER A 18 18.75 17.06 7.64
CA SER A 18 18.48 16.77 9.03
C SER A 18 18.23 15.25 9.09
N GLN A 19 19.20 14.52 9.66
CA GLN A 19 18.97 13.11 10.00
C GLN A 19 17.81 13.10 10.99
N SER A 20 16.61 12.77 10.50
CA SER A 20 15.51 12.42 11.37
C SER A 20 16.01 11.26 12.23
N LYS A 21 15.86 11.35 13.55
CA LYS A 21 16.13 10.20 14.42
C LYS A 21 15.26 9.06 13.89
N ASP A 22 15.89 8.01 13.38
CA ASP A 22 15.19 6.86 12.81
C ASP A 22 14.25 6.30 13.87
N VAL A 23 13.01 6.01 13.48
CA VAL A 23 12.08 5.32 14.35
C VAL A 23 12.59 3.90 14.54
N VAL A 24 12.85 3.53 15.80
CA VAL A 24 13.35 2.20 16.14
C VAL A 24 12.18 1.31 16.55
N VAL A 25 12.13 0.11 15.98
CA VAL A 25 11.21 -0.95 16.40
C VAL A 25 11.73 -1.50 17.74
N ASP A 26 10.96 -1.31 18.81
CA ASP A 26 11.34 -1.86 20.13
C ASP A 26 11.05 -3.37 20.20
N ALA A 27 11.66 -4.04 21.20
CA ALA A 27 11.57 -5.50 21.36
C ALA A 27 10.12 -6.02 21.49
N ALA A 28 9.24 -5.26 22.13
CA ALA A 28 7.82 -5.66 22.27
C ALA A 28 7.10 -5.59 20.93
N THR A 29 7.38 -4.56 20.14
CA THR A 29 6.84 -4.39 18.78
C THR A 29 7.40 -5.47 17.84
N GLU A 30 8.70 -5.76 17.91
CA GLU A 30 9.35 -6.82 17.14
C GLU A 30 8.74 -8.20 17.43
N GLN A 31 8.50 -8.51 18.71
CA GLN A 31 7.81 -9.74 19.11
C GLN A 31 6.38 -9.81 18.55
N ALA A 32 5.66 -8.68 18.53
CA ALA A 32 4.31 -8.64 17.97
C ALA A 32 4.32 -8.84 16.45
N ILE A 33 5.28 -8.25 15.73
CA ILE A 33 5.47 -8.46 14.29
C ILE A 33 5.79 -9.93 14.01
N THR A 34 6.83 -10.48 14.63
CA THR A 34 7.24 -11.88 14.43
C THR A 34 6.13 -12.86 14.79
N GLY A 35 5.46 -12.64 15.92
CA GLY A 35 4.29 -13.43 16.31
C GLY A 35 3.13 -13.34 15.32
N GLY A 36 2.92 -12.15 14.72
CA GLY A 36 1.93 -11.91 13.67
C GLY A 36 2.23 -12.72 12.41
N LEU A 37 3.49 -12.69 11.96
CA LEU A 37 3.93 -13.46 10.79
C LEU A 37 3.80 -14.97 11.03
N ARG A 38 4.14 -15.48 12.21
CA ARG A 38 3.93 -16.89 12.60
C ARG A 38 2.47 -17.26 12.59
N TRP A 39 1.60 -16.40 13.11
CA TRP A 39 0.17 -16.63 13.08
C TRP A 39 -0.37 -16.68 11.64
N LEU A 40 0.05 -15.75 10.77
CA LEU A 40 -0.31 -15.76 9.35
C LEU A 40 0.20 -17.01 8.64
N ALA A 41 1.43 -17.47 8.94
CA ALA A 41 1.96 -18.72 8.38
C ALA A 41 1.08 -19.93 8.76
N ALA A 42 0.61 -20.01 10.00
CA ALA A 42 -0.28 -21.05 10.47
C ALA A 42 -1.70 -20.99 9.87
N LYS A 43 -2.08 -19.85 9.27
CA LYS A 43 -3.38 -19.63 8.60
C LYS A 43 -3.33 -19.81 7.08
N GLN A 44 -2.19 -20.17 6.52
CA GLN A 44 -2.07 -20.42 5.09
C GLN A 44 -2.82 -21.68 4.68
N ASN A 45 -3.66 -21.59 3.66
CA ASN A 45 -4.38 -22.71 3.09
C ASN A 45 -3.41 -23.65 2.32
N ALA A 46 -3.79 -24.90 2.13
CA ALA A 46 -3.00 -25.91 1.43
C ALA A 46 -2.65 -25.52 -0.02
N ASN A 47 -3.46 -24.68 -0.67
CA ASN A 47 -3.19 -24.14 -2.01
C ASN A 47 -2.31 -22.87 -2.02
N GLY A 48 -1.75 -22.48 -0.88
CA GLY A 48 -0.89 -21.29 -0.73
C GLY A 48 -1.62 -19.98 -0.48
N SER A 49 -2.94 -19.93 -0.55
CA SER A 49 -3.73 -18.70 -0.31
C SER A 49 -3.96 -18.41 1.17
N TRP A 50 -4.49 -17.22 1.45
CA TRP A 50 -5.13 -16.86 2.73
C TRP A 50 -6.56 -16.39 2.48
N SER A 51 -7.44 -16.61 3.46
CA SER A 51 -8.84 -16.21 3.39
C SER A 51 -9.20 -15.23 4.50
N ALA A 52 -10.18 -14.35 4.28
CA ALA A 52 -10.61 -13.33 5.24
C ALA A 52 -11.14 -13.93 6.54
N SER A 53 -11.96 -14.96 6.43
CA SER A 53 -12.47 -15.75 7.57
C SER A 53 -13.07 -17.08 7.11
N GLU A 54 -12.95 -18.09 7.95
CA GLU A 54 -13.62 -19.37 7.76
C GLU A 54 -15.15 -19.19 7.84
N GLY A 55 -15.87 -19.70 6.84
CA GLY A 55 -17.34 -19.78 6.85
C GLY A 55 -18.11 -18.50 6.47
N ARG A 56 -17.47 -17.45 6.00
CA ARG A 56 -18.15 -16.29 5.39
C ARG A 56 -18.36 -16.50 3.88
N ARG A 57 -19.44 -15.91 3.32
CA ARG A 57 -19.77 -16.04 1.89
C ARG A 57 -18.69 -15.49 0.94
N SER A 58 -17.84 -14.58 1.40
CA SER A 58 -16.75 -13.97 0.62
C SER A 58 -15.46 -14.11 1.37
N GLU A 59 -14.60 -15.03 0.96
CA GLU A 59 -13.30 -15.30 1.59
C GLU A 59 -12.17 -14.42 1.02
N HIS A 60 -12.38 -13.83 -0.15
CA HIS A 60 -11.44 -12.94 -0.86
C HIS A 60 -9.99 -13.46 -0.93
N PRO A 61 -9.74 -14.72 -1.31
CA PRO A 61 -8.41 -15.31 -1.19
C PRO A 61 -7.34 -14.55 -1.98
N VAL A 62 -7.68 -14.01 -3.13
CA VAL A 62 -6.75 -13.22 -3.94
C VAL A 62 -6.31 -11.94 -3.20
N ALA A 63 -7.26 -11.18 -2.64
CA ALA A 63 -6.93 -9.97 -1.89
C ALA A 63 -6.18 -10.29 -0.59
N MET A 64 -6.65 -11.28 0.16
CA MET A 64 -6.01 -11.64 1.44
C MET A 64 -4.57 -12.11 1.23
N THR A 65 -4.32 -12.92 0.19
CA THR A 65 -2.96 -13.33 -0.17
C THR A 65 -2.10 -12.12 -0.51
N GLY A 66 -2.62 -11.15 -1.26
CA GLY A 66 -1.90 -9.90 -1.55
C GLY A 66 -1.50 -9.14 -0.29
N TYR A 67 -2.42 -8.92 0.65
CA TYR A 67 -2.12 -8.23 1.92
C TYR A 67 -1.09 -8.98 2.76
N VAL A 68 -1.21 -10.31 2.85
CA VAL A 68 -0.28 -11.13 3.64
C VAL A 68 1.11 -11.14 3.01
N LEU A 69 1.23 -11.24 1.69
CA LEU A 69 2.53 -11.14 1.01
C LEU A 69 3.20 -9.79 1.26
N MET A 70 2.45 -8.68 1.22
CA MET A 70 2.96 -7.35 1.58
C MET A 70 3.49 -7.31 3.01
N SER A 71 2.82 -7.98 3.96
CA SER A 71 3.29 -8.03 5.35
C SER A 71 4.59 -8.81 5.52
N TYR A 72 4.76 -9.92 4.80
CA TYR A 72 6.01 -10.67 4.79
C TYR A 72 7.15 -9.87 4.18
N MET A 73 6.91 -9.20 3.05
CA MET A 73 7.91 -8.33 2.41
C MET A 73 8.30 -7.16 3.32
N ALA A 74 7.34 -6.53 4.00
CA ALA A 74 7.61 -5.44 4.94
C ALA A 74 8.51 -5.87 6.11
N ALA A 75 8.53 -7.16 6.43
CA ALA A 75 9.42 -7.75 7.43
C ALA A 75 10.64 -8.49 6.82
N GLY A 76 10.98 -8.23 5.55
CA GLY A 76 12.19 -8.74 4.90
C GLY A 76 12.12 -10.19 4.41
N ASN A 77 10.91 -10.76 4.25
CA ASN A 77 10.76 -12.13 3.75
C ASN A 77 10.38 -12.12 2.26
N LEU A 78 11.17 -12.79 1.45
CA LEU A 78 11.00 -12.97 0.01
C LEU A 78 10.88 -14.47 -0.32
N PRO A 79 10.51 -14.86 -1.57
CA PRO A 79 10.32 -16.27 -1.93
C PRO A 79 11.54 -17.19 -1.70
N GLU A 80 12.76 -16.63 -1.67
CA GLU A 80 14.01 -17.35 -1.45
C GLU A 80 14.76 -16.90 -0.19
N GLN A 81 14.18 -15.98 0.61
CA GLN A 81 14.87 -15.33 1.71
C GLN A 81 13.95 -15.15 2.92
N GLY A 82 14.52 -15.38 4.12
CA GLY A 82 13.84 -15.17 5.40
C GLY A 82 13.16 -16.42 5.94
N GLU A 83 12.70 -16.35 7.18
CA GLU A 83 12.07 -17.45 7.92
C GLU A 83 10.82 -17.98 7.20
N PHE A 84 10.08 -17.10 6.53
CA PHE A 84 8.80 -17.41 5.88
C PHE A 84 8.89 -17.54 4.35
N ALA A 85 10.09 -17.76 3.78
CA ALA A 85 10.33 -17.85 2.34
C ALA A 85 9.38 -18.85 1.65
N ARG A 86 9.14 -20.02 2.27
CA ARG A 86 8.23 -21.06 1.74
C ARG A 86 6.78 -20.54 1.67
N ASN A 87 6.32 -19.84 2.71
CA ASN A 87 4.97 -19.28 2.73
C ASN A 87 4.81 -18.18 1.66
N VAL A 88 5.81 -17.32 1.50
CA VAL A 88 5.82 -16.28 0.46
C VAL A 88 5.79 -16.91 -0.93
N ARG A 89 6.60 -17.94 -1.18
CA ARG A 89 6.59 -18.67 -2.45
C ARG A 89 5.23 -19.27 -2.76
N SER A 90 4.66 -20.01 -1.83
CA SER A 90 3.34 -20.63 -2.06
C SER A 90 2.24 -19.61 -2.33
N GLY A 91 2.27 -18.46 -1.64
CA GLY A 91 1.33 -17.36 -1.89
C GLY A 91 1.55 -16.68 -3.24
N LEU A 92 2.81 -16.49 -3.65
CA LEU A 92 3.18 -15.99 -4.97
C LEU A 92 2.65 -16.92 -6.07
N ASP A 93 2.92 -18.22 -5.95
CA ASP A 93 2.47 -19.22 -6.92
C ASP A 93 0.94 -19.23 -7.05
N PHE A 94 0.21 -19.19 -5.92
CA PHE A 94 -1.24 -19.06 -5.92
C PHE A 94 -1.73 -17.82 -6.69
N LEU A 95 -1.15 -16.65 -6.45
CA LEU A 95 -1.55 -15.43 -7.17
C LEU A 95 -1.25 -15.52 -8.66
N LEU A 96 -0.07 -16.03 -9.05
CA LEU A 96 0.30 -16.19 -10.44
C LEU A 96 -0.60 -17.19 -11.18
N ASP A 97 -0.99 -18.27 -10.54
CA ASP A 97 -1.88 -19.27 -11.13
C ASP A 97 -3.34 -18.80 -11.19
N SER A 98 -3.69 -17.82 -10.38
CA SER A 98 -5.00 -17.17 -10.44
C SER A 98 -5.15 -16.24 -11.65
N ILE A 99 -4.07 -15.78 -12.29
CA ILE A 99 -4.13 -14.86 -13.45
C ILE A 99 -4.49 -15.62 -14.73
N GLY A 100 -5.64 -15.30 -15.31
CA GLY A 100 -6.09 -15.83 -16.58
C GLY A 100 -5.38 -15.21 -17.80
N PRO A 101 -5.66 -15.75 -19.00
CA PRO A 101 -5.12 -15.21 -20.27
C PRO A 101 -5.51 -13.76 -20.53
N ASP A 102 -6.66 -13.33 -20.02
CA ASP A 102 -7.22 -11.99 -20.11
C ASP A 102 -6.69 -11.01 -19.04
N GLY A 103 -5.77 -11.47 -18.20
CA GLY A 103 -5.20 -10.70 -17.10
C GLY A 103 -6.09 -10.63 -15.84
N GLN A 104 -7.26 -11.27 -15.85
CA GLN A 104 -8.14 -11.30 -14.70
C GLN A 104 -7.71 -12.35 -13.67
N PHE A 105 -7.81 -12.00 -12.38
CA PHE A 105 -7.67 -12.99 -11.31
C PHE A 105 -8.95 -13.83 -11.21
N ARG A 106 -8.80 -15.14 -11.26
CA ARG A 106 -9.87 -16.10 -11.07
C ARG A 106 -10.14 -16.35 -9.58
N GLY A 107 -11.35 -16.84 -9.25
CA GLY A 107 -11.72 -17.11 -7.85
C GLY A 107 -12.03 -15.83 -7.05
N VAL A 108 -12.26 -14.71 -7.74
CA VAL A 108 -12.68 -13.45 -7.13
C VAL A 108 -14.20 -13.33 -7.18
N ASP A 109 -14.80 -13.01 -6.03
CA ASP A 109 -16.21 -12.63 -5.96
C ASP A 109 -16.46 -11.37 -6.81
N GLY A 110 -17.45 -11.46 -7.71
CA GLY A 110 -17.69 -10.44 -8.73
C GLY A 110 -18.08 -9.05 -8.22
N SER A 111 -18.55 -8.91 -6.97
CA SER A 111 -19.15 -7.65 -6.50
C SER A 111 -18.15 -6.49 -6.33
N LYS A 112 -16.88 -6.79 -5.98
CA LYS A 112 -15.81 -5.81 -5.72
C LYS A 112 -14.49 -6.24 -6.34
N TYR A 113 -14.56 -6.64 -7.60
CA TYR A 113 -13.47 -7.25 -8.34
C TYR A 113 -12.17 -6.44 -8.28
N MET A 114 -12.22 -5.13 -8.55
CA MET A 114 -11.03 -4.29 -8.66
C MET A 114 -10.30 -4.06 -7.32
N TYR A 115 -10.93 -4.29 -6.16
CA TYR A 115 -10.21 -4.33 -4.88
C TYR A 115 -9.24 -5.52 -4.83
N ASN A 116 -9.74 -6.72 -5.16
CA ASN A 116 -8.93 -7.93 -5.18
C ASN A 116 -7.81 -7.81 -6.22
N HIS A 117 -8.16 -7.31 -7.41
CA HIS A 117 -7.23 -7.14 -8.51
C HIS A 117 -6.09 -6.18 -8.16
N GLY A 118 -6.41 -5.02 -7.58
CA GLY A 118 -5.44 -3.99 -7.23
C GLY A 118 -4.42 -4.48 -6.21
N ILE A 119 -4.87 -5.01 -5.06
CA ILE A 119 -3.94 -5.44 -4.00
C ILE A 119 -3.08 -6.65 -4.41
N ALA A 120 -3.64 -7.61 -5.15
CA ALA A 120 -2.85 -8.72 -5.67
C ALA A 120 -1.79 -8.26 -6.67
N THR A 121 -2.15 -7.29 -7.54
CA THR A 121 -1.20 -6.71 -8.50
C THR A 121 -0.11 -5.90 -7.79
N ILE A 122 -0.42 -5.17 -6.69
CA ILE A 122 0.60 -4.49 -5.86
C ILE A 122 1.62 -5.52 -5.34
N ALA A 123 1.15 -6.58 -4.68
CA ALA A 123 2.04 -7.59 -4.11
C ALA A 123 2.91 -8.28 -5.18
N LEU A 124 2.33 -8.63 -6.33
CA LEU A 124 3.08 -9.21 -7.44
C LEU A 124 4.09 -8.23 -8.06
N ALA A 125 3.74 -6.95 -8.18
CA ALA A 125 4.63 -5.93 -8.74
C ALA A 125 5.83 -5.67 -7.82
N GLU A 126 5.63 -5.61 -6.51
CA GLU A 126 6.72 -5.50 -5.53
C GLU A 126 7.61 -6.76 -5.55
N LEU A 127 7.02 -7.96 -5.50
CA LEU A 127 7.81 -9.21 -5.61
C LEU A 127 8.58 -9.29 -6.92
N TYR A 128 8.00 -8.84 -8.03
CA TYR A 128 8.71 -8.77 -9.31
C TYR A 128 9.86 -7.74 -9.26
N GLY A 129 9.64 -6.58 -8.65
CA GLY A 129 10.67 -5.56 -8.44
C GLY A 129 11.88 -6.09 -7.68
N GLU A 130 11.65 -6.87 -6.62
CA GLU A 130 12.68 -7.45 -5.77
C GLU A 130 13.39 -8.67 -6.42
N THR A 131 12.62 -9.57 -7.03
CA THR A 131 13.15 -10.86 -7.48
C THR A 131 13.59 -10.87 -8.95
N ARG A 132 13.07 -9.96 -9.75
CA ARG A 132 13.26 -9.93 -11.22
C ARG A 132 12.94 -11.27 -11.91
N ASN A 133 12.06 -12.06 -11.32
CA ASN A 133 11.69 -13.38 -11.85
C ASN A 133 10.97 -13.24 -13.20
N ALA A 134 11.65 -13.67 -14.27
CA ALA A 134 11.15 -13.57 -15.64
C ALA A 134 9.81 -14.29 -15.86
N GLY A 135 9.54 -15.39 -15.11
CA GLY A 135 8.29 -16.14 -15.20
C GLY A 135 7.06 -15.37 -14.76
N MET A 136 7.23 -14.28 -14.00
CA MET A 136 6.13 -13.43 -13.55
C MET A 136 5.71 -12.40 -14.61
N ARG A 137 6.65 -11.96 -15.46
CA ARG A 137 6.53 -10.75 -16.26
C ARG A 137 5.27 -10.70 -17.12
N ASP A 138 5.02 -11.74 -17.91
CA ASP A 138 3.92 -11.73 -18.87
C ASP A 138 2.54 -11.81 -18.20
N LYS A 139 2.41 -12.60 -17.14
CA LYS A 139 1.19 -12.67 -16.35
C LYS A 139 0.90 -11.32 -15.69
N LEU A 140 1.91 -10.73 -15.07
CA LEU A 140 1.78 -9.43 -14.38
C LEU A 140 1.50 -8.30 -15.38
N GLN A 141 2.15 -8.27 -16.54
CA GLN A 141 1.88 -7.28 -17.59
C GLN A 141 0.43 -7.33 -18.07
N ARG A 142 -0.18 -8.53 -18.18
CA ARG A 142 -1.62 -8.66 -18.51
C ARG A 142 -2.51 -8.12 -17.40
N ALA A 143 -2.19 -8.39 -16.13
CA ALA A 143 -2.95 -7.83 -14.99
C ALA A 143 -2.88 -6.30 -14.97
N ILE A 144 -1.70 -5.73 -15.24
CA ILE A 144 -1.51 -4.28 -15.39
C ILE A 144 -2.32 -3.71 -16.56
N GLN A 145 -2.32 -4.40 -17.70
CA GLN A 145 -3.10 -3.96 -18.86
C GLN A 145 -4.60 -3.90 -18.55
N LEU A 146 -5.10 -4.82 -17.73
CA LEU A 146 -6.50 -4.75 -17.27
C LEU A 146 -6.75 -3.51 -16.42
N ILE A 147 -5.84 -3.13 -15.52
CA ILE A 147 -5.94 -1.88 -14.76
C ILE A 147 -6.02 -0.69 -15.72
N VAL A 148 -5.10 -0.60 -16.67
CA VAL A 148 -5.03 0.51 -17.66
C VAL A 148 -6.34 0.62 -18.45
N THR A 149 -6.84 -0.49 -18.97
CA THR A 149 -8.07 -0.49 -19.80
C THR A 149 -9.37 -0.36 -18.99
N SER A 150 -9.28 -0.47 -17.66
CA SER A 150 -10.41 -0.31 -16.74
C SER A 150 -10.52 1.10 -16.15
N GLN A 151 -9.61 2.01 -16.50
CA GLN A 151 -9.68 3.40 -16.04
C GLN A 151 -10.92 4.11 -16.61
N SER A 152 -11.65 4.84 -15.77
CA SER A 152 -12.80 5.62 -16.21
C SER A 152 -12.36 6.77 -17.14
N VAL A 153 -13.08 6.94 -18.23
CA VAL A 153 -12.92 8.04 -19.20
C VAL A 153 -14.06 9.04 -19.12
N GLN A 154 -15.01 8.84 -18.18
CA GLN A 154 -16.26 9.58 -18.05
C GLN A 154 -16.07 10.87 -17.22
N ASP A 155 -16.33 12.02 -17.81
CA ASP A 155 -16.47 13.35 -17.18
C ASP A 155 -15.68 13.54 -15.85
N GLN A 156 -16.38 13.81 -14.75
CA GLN A 156 -15.79 13.99 -13.40
C GLN A 156 -15.14 12.72 -12.84
N HIS A 157 -15.46 11.54 -13.39
CA HIS A 157 -14.92 10.25 -12.98
C HIS A 157 -13.63 9.87 -13.73
N ARG A 158 -13.28 10.61 -14.78
CA ARG A 158 -12.11 10.37 -15.60
C ARG A 158 -10.85 10.24 -14.75
N GLY A 159 -10.09 9.18 -15.00
CA GLY A 159 -8.83 8.89 -14.30
C GLY A 159 -8.99 8.02 -13.06
N GLY A 160 -10.20 7.82 -12.55
CA GLY A 160 -10.46 6.93 -11.43
C GLY A 160 -10.87 5.51 -11.84
N TRP A 161 -11.06 4.67 -10.83
CA TRP A 161 -11.57 3.28 -10.97
C TRP A 161 -12.70 3.03 -10.00
N ARG A 162 -13.47 1.99 -10.27
CA ARG A 162 -14.58 1.51 -9.45
C ARG A 162 -14.48 0.00 -9.23
N TYR A 163 -15.50 -0.61 -8.66
CA TYR A 163 -15.53 -2.01 -8.24
C TYR A 163 -15.36 -3.02 -9.38
N GLN A 164 -15.78 -2.66 -10.60
CA GLN A 164 -15.73 -3.52 -11.78
C GLN A 164 -14.81 -2.92 -12.84
N PRO A 165 -14.23 -3.74 -13.73
CA PRO A 165 -13.60 -3.24 -14.95
C PRO A 165 -14.58 -2.41 -15.80
N ARG A 166 -14.08 -1.33 -16.43
CA ARG A 166 -14.85 -0.40 -17.27
C ARG A 166 -16.07 0.22 -16.56
N PRO A 167 -15.86 0.93 -15.48
CA PRO A 167 -16.93 1.51 -14.68
C PRO A 167 -17.53 2.72 -15.38
N GLY A 168 -18.82 3.01 -15.08
CA GLY A 168 -19.45 4.28 -15.42
C GLY A 168 -19.12 5.41 -14.43
N ASP A 169 -18.54 5.07 -13.28
CA ASP A 169 -18.16 5.99 -12.20
C ASP A 169 -16.79 5.62 -11.62
N SER A 170 -16.36 6.29 -10.54
CA SER A 170 -15.09 6.04 -9.88
C SER A 170 -15.16 6.42 -8.40
N ASP A 171 -14.29 5.87 -7.57
CA ASP A 171 -14.10 6.31 -6.19
C ASP A 171 -12.63 6.26 -5.76
N ILE A 172 -12.29 7.00 -4.72
CA ILE A 172 -10.91 7.14 -4.23
C ILE A 172 -10.38 5.82 -3.63
N SER A 173 -11.25 4.99 -3.05
CA SER A 173 -10.83 3.79 -2.34
C SER A 173 -10.40 2.67 -3.31
N VAL A 174 -11.03 2.55 -4.47
CA VAL A 174 -10.57 1.63 -5.51
C VAL A 174 -9.40 2.24 -6.27
N THR A 175 -9.47 3.55 -6.53
CA THR A 175 -8.43 4.27 -7.29
C THR A 175 -7.06 4.14 -6.67
N VAL A 176 -6.91 4.28 -5.34
CA VAL A 176 -5.60 4.16 -4.68
C VAL A 176 -4.91 2.83 -4.97
N LEU A 177 -5.64 1.72 -4.94
CA LEU A 177 -5.06 0.40 -5.21
C LEU A 177 -4.50 0.29 -6.63
N GLN A 178 -5.23 0.82 -7.61
CA GLN A 178 -4.79 0.79 -9.00
C GLN A 178 -3.58 1.71 -9.22
N VAL A 179 -3.59 2.91 -8.65
CA VAL A 179 -2.46 3.86 -8.73
C VAL A 179 -1.20 3.24 -8.13
N VAL A 180 -1.31 2.66 -6.94
CA VAL A 180 -0.19 2.00 -6.25
C VAL A 180 0.33 0.81 -7.05
N ALA A 181 -0.57 -0.03 -7.60
CA ALA A 181 -0.19 -1.16 -8.45
C ALA A 181 0.55 -0.70 -9.74
N LEU A 182 0.05 0.33 -10.41
CA LEU A 182 0.69 0.90 -11.60
C LEU A 182 2.07 1.49 -11.26
N ARG A 183 2.21 2.14 -10.11
CA ARG A 183 3.49 2.70 -9.68
C ARG A 183 4.50 1.61 -9.35
N ALA A 184 4.12 0.60 -8.55
CA ALA A 184 4.96 -0.55 -8.26
C ALA A 184 5.42 -1.25 -9.55
N ALA A 185 4.50 -1.47 -10.48
CA ALA A 185 4.80 -2.05 -11.79
C ALA A 185 5.81 -1.22 -12.58
N LYS A 186 5.63 0.11 -12.63
CA LYS A 186 6.54 1.02 -13.31
C LYS A 186 7.93 1.02 -12.68
N ASN A 187 8.03 1.02 -11.35
CA ASN A 187 9.29 0.88 -10.61
C ASN A 187 9.97 -0.46 -10.92
N GLY A 188 9.19 -1.54 -11.08
CA GLY A 188 9.65 -2.85 -11.54
C GLY A 188 10.09 -2.89 -13.01
N GLY A 189 9.92 -1.83 -13.79
CA GLY A 189 10.29 -1.77 -15.21
C GLY A 189 9.26 -2.40 -16.15
N LEU A 190 7.99 -2.49 -15.72
CA LEU A 190 6.88 -2.92 -16.55
C LEU A 190 6.27 -1.73 -17.32
N ALA A 191 5.62 -2.03 -18.43
CA ALA A 191 5.02 -1.01 -19.29
C ALA A 191 3.74 -0.45 -18.64
N VAL A 192 3.77 0.84 -18.28
CA VAL A 192 2.63 1.61 -17.74
C VAL A 192 2.56 2.94 -18.50
N PRO A 193 1.45 3.25 -19.22
CA PRO A 193 1.28 4.53 -19.89
C PRO A 193 1.31 5.71 -18.89
N GLN A 194 2.11 6.72 -19.18
CA GLN A 194 2.19 7.89 -18.30
C GLN A 194 0.84 8.61 -18.18
N GLN A 195 0.08 8.70 -19.26
CA GLN A 195 -1.24 9.34 -19.28
C GLN A 195 -2.22 8.71 -18.28
N THR A 196 -2.16 7.37 -18.07
CA THR A 196 -2.98 6.69 -17.06
C THR A 196 -2.68 7.19 -15.65
N ILE A 197 -1.40 7.41 -15.34
CA ILE A 197 -0.98 7.97 -14.04
C ILE A 197 -1.41 9.43 -13.92
N ASP A 198 -1.21 10.23 -14.96
CA ASP A 198 -1.55 11.66 -14.96
C ASP A 198 -3.06 11.88 -14.79
N ASP A 199 -3.89 11.12 -15.49
CA ASP A 199 -5.35 11.14 -15.34
C ASP A 199 -5.78 10.72 -13.93
N ALA A 200 -5.10 9.72 -13.32
CA ALA A 200 -5.37 9.29 -11.95
C ALA A 200 -5.04 10.38 -10.92
N VAL A 201 -3.89 11.03 -11.06
CA VAL A 201 -3.51 12.18 -10.22
C VAL A 201 -4.55 13.30 -10.33
N ALA A 202 -4.99 13.63 -11.55
CA ALA A 202 -6.02 14.63 -11.76
C ALA A 202 -7.35 14.26 -11.08
N TYR A 203 -7.74 12.97 -11.14
CA TYR A 203 -8.93 12.47 -10.43
C TYR A 203 -8.79 12.61 -8.91
N VAL A 204 -7.67 12.16 -8.33
CA VAL A 204 -7.41 12.25 -6.90
C VAL A 204 -7.51 13.70 -6.42
N LYS A 205 -6.90 14.66 -7.15
CA LYS A 205 -6.99 16.08 -6.82
C LYS A 205 -8.42 16.63 -6.85
N ARG A 206 -9.26 16.17 -7.79
CA ARG A 206 -10.68 16.56 -7.83
C ARG A 206 -11.50 16.04 -6.64
N CYS A 207 -11.02 15.04 -5.92
CA CYS A 207 -11.65 14.55 -4.69
C CYS A 207 -11.34 15.42 -3.46
N SER A 208 -10.47 16.43 -3.54
CA SER A 208 -10.18 17.34 -2.41
C SER A 208 -11.41 18.15 -2.03
N VAL A 209 -11.60 18.40 -0.71
CA VAL A 209 -12.79 19.07 -0.17
C VAL A 209 -12.43 20.45 0.37
N GLY A 210 -12.46 21.44 -0.51
CA GLY A 210 -12.24 22.85 -0.14
C GLY A 210 -10.97 23.06 0.70
N THR A 211 -11.10 23.82 1.79
CA THR A 211 -9.99 24.13 2.71
C THR A 211 -9.85 23.15 3.87
N THR A 212 -10.59 22.05 3.88
CA THR A 212 -10.60 21.09 5.01
C THR A 212 -9.31 20.28 5.13
N GLY A 213 -8.52 20.19 4.07
CA GLY A 213 -7.37 19.28 3.95
C GLY A 213 -7.75 17.82 3.71
N GLY A 214 -9.04 17.47 3.80
CA GLY A 214 -9.53 16.10 3.59
C GLY A 214 -10.06 15.85 2.18
N PHE A 215 -10.32 14.56 1.89
CA PHE A 215 -10.80 14.11 0.58
C PHE A 215 -12.13 13.38 0.67
N SER A 216 -12.98 13.61 -0.34
CA SER A 216 -14.28 12.95 -0.52
C SER A 216 -14.13 11.57 -1.15
N TYR A 217 -15.22 10.79 -1.10
CA TYR A 217 -15.26 9.46 -1.69
C TYR A 217 -15.24 9.49 -3.23
N GLN A 218 -15.91 10.46 -3.81
CA GLN A 218 -15.96 10.70 -5.26
C GLN A 218 -15.71 12.18 -5.55
N ALA A 219 -15.24 12.50 -6.74
CA ALA A 219 -15.05 13.87 -7.18
C ALA A 219 -16.37 14.63 -7.11
N GLY A 220 -16.36 15.77 -6.42
CA GLY A 220 -17.55 16.62 -6.25
C GLY A 220 -18.62 16.06 -5.30
N GLY A 221 -18.40 14.94 -4.63
CA GLY A 221 -19.42 14.26 -3.82
C GLY A 221 -19.05 14.00 -2.35
N GLY A 222 -19.85 14.52 -1.43
CA GLY A 222 -19.79 14.21 0.00
C GLY A 222 -18.68 14.92 0.78
N GLY A 223 -18.65 14.68 2.09
CA GLY A 223 -17.63 15.23 3.00
C GLY A 223 -16.33 14.45 3.01
N PRO A 224 -15.29 14.99 3.64
CA PRO A 224 -14.00 14.30 3.79
C PRO A 224 -14.10 13.15 4.80
N GLY A 225 -13.10 12.25 4.79
CA GLY A 225 -12.99 11.16 5.77
C GLY A 225 -11.57 10.63 5.88
N TYR A 226 -11.27 10.02 7.03
CA TYR A 226 -9.93 9.53 7.36
C TYR A 226 -9.35 8.59 6.27
N ALA A 227 -10.04 7.50 5.98
CA ALA A 227 -9.56 6.49 5.02
C ALA A 227 -9.39 7.05 3.60
N ARG A 228 -10.31 7.94 3.18
CA ARG A 228 -10.27 8.60 1.86
C ARG A 228 -9.10 9.55 1.72
N THR A 229 -8.83 10.32 2.77
CA THR A 229 -7.71 11.25 2.82
C THR A 229 -6.38 10.51 2.82
N ALA A 230 -6.26 9.43 3.59
CA ALA A 230 -5.07 8.58 3.58
C ALA A 230 -4.80 8.01 2.19
N ALA A 231 -5.82 7.43 1.54
CA ALA A 231 -5.73 6.91 0.18
C ALA A 231 -5.29 7.99 -0.83
N ALA A 232 -5.86 9.20 -0.72
CA ALA A 232 -5.58 10.28 -1.64
C ALA A 232 -4.13 10.79 -1.53
N ILE A 233 -3.66 11.15 -0.33
CA ILE A 233 -2.29 11.66 -0.18
C ILE A 233 -1.25 10.60 -0.51
N TYR A 234 -1.49 9.33 -0.15
CA TYR A 234 -0.61 8.24 -0.56
C TYR A 234 -0.56 8.08 -2.09
N SER A 235 -1.70 8.19 -2.79
CA SER A 235 -1.75 8.15 -4.25
C SER A 235 -0.93 9.27 -4.89
N LEU A 236 -0.99 10.50 -4.34
CA LEU A 236 -0.18 11.63 -4.83
C LEU A 236 1.31 11.37 -4.64
N GLN A 237 1.70 10.90 -3.45
CA GLN A 237 3.11 10.66 -3.11
C GLN A 237 3.73 9.54 -3.95
N VAL A 238 3.07 8.40 -4.14
CA VAL A 238 3.60 7.32 -5.00
C VAL A 238 3.71 7.75 -6.46
N CYS A 239 2.97 8.77 -6.89
CA CYS A 239 3.14 9.40 -8.20
C CYS A 239 4.24 10.46 -8.23
N GLY A 240 5.02 10.63 -7.16
CA GLY A 240 6.14 11.58 -7.07
C GLY A 240 5.75 12.98 -6.64
N LEU A 241 4.51 13.22 -6.24
CA LEU A 241 4.00 14.53 -5.81
C LEU A 241 4.15 14.72 -4.30
N TYR A 242 5.36 14.53 -3.78
CA TYR A 242 5.65 14.61 -2.35
C TYR A 242 5.42 16.00 -1.75
N ASP A 243 5.71 17.03 -2.53
CA ASP A 243 5.65 18.44 -2.11
C ASP A 243 4.34 19.14 -2.55
N ASP A 244 3.36 18.38 -3.06
CA ASP A 244 2.04 18.92 -3.40
C ASP A 244 1.35 19.47 -2.15
N PRO A 245 0.79 20.69 -2.17
CA PRO A 245 0.14 21.31 -0.99
C PRO A 245 -0.96 20.44 -0.35
N LEU A 246 -1.57 19.55 -1.10
CA LEU A 246 -2.60 18.60 -0.59
C LEU A 246 -2.00 17.53 0.32
N VAL A 247 -0.69 17.26 0.23
CA VAL A 247 -0.05 16.23 1.07
C VAL A 247 0.07 16.71 2.53
N PRO A 248 0.73 17.83 2.86
CA PRO A 248 0.81 18.29 4.25
C PRO A 248 -0.56 18.66 4.85
N THR A 249 -1.48 19.23 4.08
CA THR A 249 -2.84 19.53 4.57
C THR A 249 -3.63 18.26 4.85
N GLY A 250 -3.52 17.24 3.98
CA GLY A 250 -4.11 15.92 4.20
C GLY A 250 -3.52 15.21 5.42
N SER A 251 -2.21 15.28 5.61
CA SER A 251 -1.55 14.76 6.81
C SER A 251 -2.09 15.40 8.10
N ALA A 252 -2.21 16.71 8.14
CA ALA A 252 -2.82 17.42 9.28
C ALA A 252 -4.26 16.97 9.53
N TYR A 253 -5.04 16.78 8.46
CA TYR A 253 -6.39 16.21 8.57
C TYR A 253 -6.38 14.81 9.20
N LEU A 254 -5.47 13.92 8.80
CA LEU A 254 -5.37 12.57 9.38
C LEU A 254 -5.12 12.61 10.90
N PHE A 255 -4.23 13.48 11.37
CA PHE A 255 -3.99 13.67 12.80
C PHE A 255 -5.24 14.18 13.53
N SER A 256 -6.01 15.08 12.93
CA SER A 256 -7.25 15.60 13.51
C SER A 256 -8.36 14.55 13.61
N GLN A 257 -8.39 13.59 12.68
CA GLN A 257 -9.39 12.53 12.57
C GLN A 257 -8.93 11.17 13.14
N ARG A 258 -7.87 11.12 13.90
CA ARG A 258 -7.25 9.89 14.42
C ARG A 258 -8.19 8.99 15.25
N TYR A 259 -9.30 9.51 15.71
CA TYR A 259 -10.33 8.78 16.47
C TYR A 259 -11.50 8.28 15.59
N ASP A 260 -11.55 8.61 14.29
CA ASP A 260 -12.55 8.04 13.38
C ASP A 260 -12.24 6.56 13.15
N ARG A 261 -13.11 5.69 13.65
CA ARG A 261 -12.95 4.23 13.57
C ARG A 261 -13.62 3.60 12.36
N ARG A 262 -14.29 4.38 11.52
CA ARG A 262 -14.90 3.85 10.28
C ARG A 262 -13.81 3.50 9.28
N HIS A 263 -13.77 2.25 8.84
CA HIS A 263 -12.76 1.73 7.94
C HIS A 263 -11.32 2.01 8.42
N TRP A 264 -11.11 1.91 9.74
CA TRP A 264 -9.86 2.38 10.35
C TRP A 264 -8.65 1.55 9.91
N THR A 265 -8.78 0.20 9.86
CA THR A 265 -7.71 -0.70 9.37
C THR A 265 -7.34 -0.35 7.94
N TYR A 266 -8.35 -0.18 7.08
CA TYR A 266 -8.17 0.21 5.69
C TYR A 266 -7.47 1.57 5.57
N GLY A 267 -7.96 2.58 6.28
CA GLY A 267 -7.38 3.91 6.25
C GLY A 267 -5.94 3.94 6.78
N SER A 268 -5.66 3.22 7.86
CA SER A 268 -4.33 3.17 8.47
C SER A 268 -3.31 2.45 7.59
N ASN A 269 -3.75 1.47 6.77
CA ASN A 269 -2.88 0.80 5.80
C ASN A 269 -2.33 1.75 4.71
N TYR A 270 -3.04 2.83 4.41
CA TYR A 270 -2.56 3.90 3.51
C TYR A 270 -1.97 5.09 4.25
N ALA A 271 -2.47 5.41 5.44
CA ALA A 271 -1.90 6.48 6.26
C ALA A 271 -0.46 6.16 6.68
N GLY A 272 -0.15 4.89 6.94
CA GLY A 272 1.21 4.44 7.27
C GLY A 272 2.24 4.90 6.25
N PRO A 273 2.21 4.38 5.03
CA PRO A 273 3.16 4.76 4.00
C PRO A 273 3.09 6.26 3.65
N ALA A 274 1.90 6.88 3.70
CA ALA A 274 1.77 8.30 3.45
C ALA A 274 2.54 9.15 4.47
N GLN A 275 2.39 8.88 5.76
CA GLN A 275 3.12 9.59 6.82
C GLN A 275 4.60 9.24 6.84
N TYR A 276 4.94 8.00 6.48
CA TYR A 276 6.32 7.55 6.33
C TYR A 276 7.05 8.34 5.23
N MET A 277 6.42 8.55 4.06
CA MET A 277 6.98 9.34 2.95
C MET A 277 7.13 10.83 3.27
N ILE A 278 6.33 11.39 4.18
CA ILE A 278 6.55 12.75 4.69
C ILE A 278 7.81 12.76 5.56
N GLY A 279 8.00 11.73 6.39
CA GLY A 279 9.19 11.54 7.21
C GLY A 279 9.27 12.46 8.43
N GLY A 280 10.47 12.54 9.01
CA GLY A 280 10.80 13.41 10.11
C GLY A 280 9.87 13.28 11.32
N GLU A 281 9.55 14.40 11.98
CA GLU A 281 8.67 14.42 13.16
C GLU A 281 7.25 13.91 12.85
N THR A 282 6.76 14.10 11.64
CA THR A 282 5.43 13.65 11.21
C THR A 282 5.33 12.13 11.31
N TRP A 283 6.32 11.44 10.75
CA TRP A 283 6.43 9.99 10.83
C TRP A 283 6.59 9.48 12.26
N GLN A 284 7.51 10.09 13.03
CA GLN A 284 7.74 9.70 14.42
C GLN A 284 6.47 9.77 15.27
N LYS A 285 5.75 10.89 15.18
CA LYS A 285 4.48 11.10 15.89
C LYS A 285 3.41 10.12 15.44
N TRP A 286 3.32 9.86 14.13
CA TRP A 286 2.30 8.96 13.60
C TRP A 286 2.58 7.50 13.98
N TYR A 287 3.83 7.06 13.89
CA TYR A 287 4.23 5.70 14.25
C TYR A 287 3.97 5.41 15.75
N GLU A 288 4.29 6.35 16.61
CA GLU A 288 4.01 6.22 18.04
C GLU A 288 2.50 6.15 18.32
N LEU A 289 1.69 6.95 17.66
CA LEU A 289 0.23 6.85 17.73
C LEU A 289 -0.29 5.48 17.27
N MET A 290 0.31 4.91 16.23
CA MET A 290 -0.05 3.57 15.76
C MET A 290 0.32 2.50 16.79
N LYS A 291 1.52 2.54 17.36
CA LYS A 291 1.90 1.63 18.45
C LYS A 291 0.92 1.71 19.61
N GLN A 292 0.61 2.89 20.10
CA GLN A 292 -0.35 3.11 21.18
C GLN A 292 -1.76 2.61 20.83
N SER A 293 -2.14 2.64 19.55
CA SER A 293 -3.44 2.18 19.08
C SER A 293 -3.51 0.67 18.82
N LEU A 294 -2.38 0.01 18.56
CA LEU A 294 -2.34 -1.39 18.13
C LEU A 294 -1.86 -2.34 19.24
N MET A 295 -0.81 -1.96 19.98
CA MET A 295 -0.17 -2.86 20.95
C MET A 295 -1.08 -3.30 22.11
N PRO A 296 -1.99 -2.46 22.64
CA PRO A 296 -2.93 -2.90 23.69
C PRO A 296 -3.95 -3.94 23.22
N PHE A 297 -4.18 -4.07 21.90
CA PHE A 297 -5.18 -4.95 21.32
C PHE A 297 -4.60 -6.18 20.65
N VAL A 298 -3.28 -6.39 20.72
CA VAL A 298 -2.65 -7.59 20.22
C VAL A 298 -3.10 -8.81 21.06
N GLN A 299 -3.62 -9.82 20.37
CA GLN A 299 -3.97 -11.10 20.99
C GLN A 299 -2.79 -12.06 20.83
N ARG A 300 -2.54 -12.88 21.86
CA ARG A 300 -1.39 -13.79 21.93
C ARG A 300 -1.87 -15.23 22.16
N VAL A 301 -1.32 -16.17 21.38
CA VAL A 301 -1.54 -17.61 21.53
C VAL A 301 -0.19 -18.31 21.39
N GLY A 302 0.42 -18.68 22.50
CA GLY A 302 1.81 -19.17 22.51
C GLY A 302 2.78 -18.09 22.01
N ASP A 303 3.55 -18.40 20.98
CA ASP A 303 4.50 -17.50 20.33
C ASP A 303 3.88 -16.72 19.13
N GLN A 304 2.59 -16.90 18.88
CA GLN A 304 1.84 -16.25 17.83
C GLN A 304 1.09 -15.02 18.35
N CYS A 305 0.94 -14.02 17.46
CA CYS A 305 0.18 -12.81 17.73
C CYS A 305 -0.81 -12.52 16.60
N PHE A 306 -1.95 -11.91 16.91
CA PHE A 306 -2.86 -11.45 15.87
C PHE A 306 -3.74 -10.29 16.38
N TRP A 307 -4.36 -9.59 15.44
CA TRP A 307 -5.33 -8.54 15.72
C TRP A 307 -6.67 -8.87 15.08
N GLN A 308 -7.72 -8.32 15.64
CA GLN A 308 -9.08 -8.44 15.12
C GLN A 308 -9.50 -7.20 14.34
N ASP A 309 -10.17 -7.42 13.22
CA ASP A 309 -10.94 -6.40 12.51
C ASP A 309 -12.38 -6.88 12.39
N ARG A 310 -13.33 -5.99 12.72
CA ARG A 310 -14.75 -6.35 12.75
C ARG A 310 -15.38 -6.42 11.36
N GLU A 311 -14.82 -5.73 10.38
CA GLU A 311 -15.36 -5.63 9.03
C GLU A 311 -14.87 -6.79 8.14
N VAL A 312 -13.57 -7.13 8.22
CA VAL A 312 -12.93 -8.08 7.32
C VAL A 312 -12.41 -9.34 8.04
N GLY A 313 -11.91 -9.19 9.23
CA GLY A 313 -11.45 -10.32 10.06
C GLY A 313 -9.95 -10.29 10.40
N PRO A 314 -9.48 -11.31 11.15
CA PRO A 314 -8.15 -11.27 11.78
C PRO A 314 -6.99 -11.40 10.79
N VAL A 315 -7.13 -12.13 9.69
CA VAL A 315 -6.07 -12.25 8.67
C VAL A 315 -5.75 -10.88 8.08
N TYR A 316 -6.77 -10.13 7.71
CA TYR A 316 -6.64 -8.78 7.20
C TYR A 316 -5.99 -7.82 8.20
N ALA A 317 -6.53 -7.78 9.44
CA ALA A 317 -6.00 -6.90 10.49
C ALA A 317 -4.52 -7.20 10.77
N THR A 318 -4.19 -8.49 10.95
CA THR A 318 -2.83 -8.91 11.27
C THR A 318 -1.87 -8.55 10.13
N ALA A 319 -2.23 -8.80 8.88
CA ALA A 319 -1.41 -8.44 7.73
C ALA A 319 -1.15 -6.93 7.65
N CYS A 320 -2.22 -6.10 7.75
CA CYS A 320 -2.09 -4.64 7.70
C CYS A 320 -1.25 -4.08 8.84
N TYR A 321 -1.51 -4.53 10.08
CA TYR A 321 -0.81 -3.97 11.24
C TYR A 321 0.64 -4.45 11.34
N THR A 322 0.92 -5.68 10.95
CA THR A 322 2.30 -6.17 10.82
C THR A 322 3.06 -5.35 9.78
N SER A 323 2.47 -5.07 8.62
CA SER A 323 3.08 -4.20 7.60
C SER A 323 3.39 -2.80 8.15
N ILE A 324 2.43 -2.17 8.84
CA ILE A 324 2.59 -0.82 9.43
C ILE A 324 3.72 -0.81 10.46
N LEU A 325 3.74 -1.78 11.37
CA LEU A 325 4.73 -1.85 12.44
C LEU A 325 6.14 -2.17 11.92
N SER A 326 6.24 -2.84 10.76
CA SER A 326 7.51 -3.21 10.11
C SER A 326 8.11 -2.09 9.23
N MET A 327 7.38 -1.01 8.95
CA MET A 327 7.86 0.06 8.05
C MET A 327 9.24 0.63 8.41
N PRO A 328 9.61 0.79 9.72
CA PRO A 328 10.94 1.29 10.06
C PRO A 328 12.09 0.38 9.62
N TRP A 329 11.84 -0.84 9.18
CA TRP A 329 12.88 -1.73 8.65
C TRP A 329 13.23 -1.49 7.17
N HIS A 330 12.46 -0.65 6.47
CA HIS A 330 12.74 -0.17 5.09
C HIS A 330 12.81 -1.26 4.00
N TYR A 331 12.13 -2.40 4.17
CA TYR A 331 12.22 -3.50 3.20
C TYR A 331 11.36 -3.33 1.94
N VAL A 332 10.28 -2.56 1.98
CA VAL A 332 9.38 -2.40 0.81
C VAL A 332 9.72 -1.13 0.03
N PRO A 333 10.18 -1.25 -1.23
CA PRO A 333 10.54 -0.08 -2.06
C PRO A 333 9.39 0.90 -2.27
N LEU A 334 8.16 0.41 -2.39
CA LEU A 334 6.96 1.23 -2.58
C LEU A 334 6.71 2.20 -1.41
N TYR A 335 7.22 1.92 -0.22
CA TYR A 335 7.11 2.80 0.94
C TYR A 335 8.24 3.83 1.00
N GLN A 336 9.24 3.73 0.15
CA GLN A 336 10.40 4.64 0.16
C GLN A 336 10.16 5.84 -0.79
N ARG A 337 10.72 6.99 -0.38
CA ARG A 337 10.67 8.25 -1.15
C ARG A 337 11.78 8.29 -2.22
#